data_afe6508d12ccbc6a2a26580e88aee183
#
_entry.id   afe6508d12ccbc6a2a26580e88aee183
#
_cell.length_a   1.000
_cell.length_b   1.000
_cell.length_c   1.000
_cell.angle_alpha   90.00
_cell.angle_beta   90.00
_cell.angle_gamma   90.00
#
_symmetry.space_group_name_H-M   'P 1'
#
loop_
_entity.id
_entity.type
_entity.pdbx_description
1 polymer ?
#
loop_
_entity_poly.entity_id
_entity_poly.type
_entity_poly.pdbx_seq_one_letter_code
_entity_poly.pdbx_strand_id
1 'polypeptide(L)'
;MKHVAVRRALERCGISNVDHAETAVDGLDMIEAAIAEGKPYDLVISDMYFPMSKGGMEVQAGMYVIEELEARGINIPVIVCSSARMVIPEIVGCIHYSPRNDLDADMREMVEIVRNM
;
A
#
# COMPACT_ATOMS: atom_id res chain seq x y z
N MET A 1 8.49 -13.82 -2.13
CA MET A 1 8.65 -12.38 -1.87
C MET A 1 7.27 -11.74 -1.76
N LYS A 2 7.09 -10.90 -0.76
CA LYS A 2 5.78 -10.31 -0.43
C LYS A 2 5.17 -9.52 -1.58
N HIS A 3 5.96 -8.65 -2.25
CA HIS A 3 5.41 -7.81 -3.31
C HIS A 3 4.92 -8.62 -4.52
N VAL A 4 5.53 -9.76 -4.79
CA VAL A 4 5.07 -10.67 -5.85
C VAL A 4 3.73 -11.29 -5.49
N ALA A 5 3.57 -11.71 -4.24
CA ALA A 5 2.32 -12.28 -3.76
C ALA A 5 1.19 -11.25 -3.77
N VAL A 6 1.48 -10.02 -3.36
CA VAL A 6 0.52 -8.91 -3.39
C VAL A 6 0.12 -8.60 -4.83
N ARG A 7 1.08 -8.51 -5.75
CA ARG A 7 0.80 -8.26 -7.17
C ARG A 7 -0.10 -9.34 -7.77
N ARG A 8 0.17 -10.61 -7.47
CA ARG A 8 -0.66 -11.71 -7.96
C ARG A 8 -2.07 -11.66 -7.41
N ALA A 9 -2.21 -11.30 -6.12
CA ALA A 9 -3.53 -11.15 -5.52
C ALA A 9 -4.32 -10.04 -6.20
N LEU A 10 -3.67 -8.92 -6.54
CA LEU A 10 -4.30 -7.83 -7.28
C LEU A 10 -4.69 -8.24 -8.69
N GLU A 11 -3.85 -8.99 -9.40
CA GLU A 11 -4.16 -9.50 -10.73
C GLU A 11 -5.43 -10.36 -10.71
N ARG A 12 -5.59 -11.17 -9.67
CA ARG A 12 -6.80 -11.99 -9.49
C ARG A 12 -8.05 -11.17 -9.19
N CYS A 13 -7.87 -9.92 -8.78
CA CYS A 13 -8.96 -8.95 -8.62
C CYS A 13 -9.20 -8.12 -9.88
N GLY A 14 -8.46 -8.40 -10.97
CA GLY A 14 -8.57 -7.65 -12.21
C GLY A 14 -7.72 -6.38 -12.25
N ILE A 15 -6.78 -6.24 -11.34
CA ILE A 15 -5.88 -5.09 -11.27
C ILE A 15 -4.50 -5.51 -11.76
N SER A 16 -4.08 -5.03 -12.93
CA SER A 16 -2.80 -5.40 -13.53
C SER A 16 -1.84 -4.22 -13.69
N ASN A 17 -2.34 -2.99 -13.60
CA ASN A 17 -1.53 -1.79 -13.75
C ASN A 17 -0.98 -1.38 -12.38
N VAL A 18 0.11 -2.00 -11.96
CA VAL A 18 0.69 -1.85 -10.62
C VAL A 18 2.13 -1.36 -10.73
N ASP A 19 2.42 -0.23 -10.09
CA ASP A 19 3.77 0.28 -9.93
C ASP A 19 4.30 -0.12 -8.56
N HIS A 20 5.61 -0.27 -8.45
CA HIS A 20 6.26 -0.72 -7.22
C HIS A 20 7.36 0.25 -6.80
N ALA A 21 7.43 0.54 -5.50
CA ALA A 21 8.52 1.30 -4.90
C ALA A 21 9.06 0.54 -3.68
N GLU A 22 10.36 0.63 -3.45
CA GLU A 22 11.02 -0.09 -2.35
C GLU A 22 11.29 0.79 -1.13
N THR A 23 11.17 2.10 -1.27
CA THR A 23 11.42 3.05 -0.18
C THR A 23 10.27 4.04 -0.06
N ALA A 24 10.15 4.64 1.12
CA ALA A 24 9.11 5.65 1.36
C ALA A 24 9.30 6.88 0.47
N VAL A 25 10.55 7.33 0.30
CA VAL A 25 10.86 8.50 -0.53
C VAL A 25 10.44 8.24 -1.97
N ASP A 26 10.84 7.10 -2.54
CA ASP A 26 10.49 6.77 -3.93
C ASP A 26 8.99 6.62 -4.10
N GLY A 27 8.32 5.96 -3.16
CA GLY A 27 6.87 5.79 -3.23
C GLY A 27 6.12 7.11 -3.20
N LEU A 28 6.49 8.01 -2.30
CA LEU A 28 5.88 9.33 -2.22
C LEU A 28 6.16 10.16 -3.48
N ASP A 29 7.39 10.09 -4.01
CA ASP A 29 7.74 10.79 -5.26
C ASP A 29 6.90 10.30 -6.43
N MET A 30 6.68 8.98 -6.52
CA MET A 30 5.83 8.39 -7.57
C MET A 30 4.39 8.86 -7.44
N ILE A 31 3.86 8.92 -6.21
CA ILE A 31 2.50 9.39 -5.96
C ILE A 31 2.35 10.86 -6.38
N GLU A 32 3.29 11.70 -5.98
CA GLU A 32 3.27 13.14 -6.33
C GLU A 32 3.40 13.34 -7.84
N ALA A 33 4.29 12.59 -8.50
CA ALA A 33 4.45 12.68 -9.95
C ALA A 33 3.17 12.28 -10.69
N ALA A 34 2.49 11.24 -10.23
CA ALA A 34 1.23 10.80 -10.83
C ALA A 34 0.14 11.87 -10.71
N ILE A 35 0.06 12.53 -9.55
CA ILE A 35 -0.88 13.63 -9.34
C ILE A 35 -0.56 14.79 -10.29
N ALA A 36 0.73 15.14 -10.41
CA ALA A 36 1.16 16.23 -11.29
C ALA A 36 0.84 15.95 -12.76
N GLU A 37 0.84 14.69 -13.16
CA GLU A 37 0.47 14.26 -14.52
C GLU A 37 -1.04 14.18 -14.75
N GLY A 38 -1.85 14.40 -13.73
CA GLY A 38 -3.29 14.26 -13.80
C GLY A 38 -3.78 12.82 -13.81
N LYS A 39 -2.95 11.88 -13.40
CA LYS A 39 -3.27 10.45 -13.35
C LYS A 39 -2.94 9.87 -11.98
N PRO A 40 -3.61 10.33 -10.91
CA PRO A 40 -3.32 9.86 -9.56
C PRO A 40 -3.62 8.37 -9.40
N TYR A 41 -2.91 7.73 -8.49
CA TYR A 41 -3.18 6.33 -8.16
C TYR A 41 -4.53 6.20 -7.47
N ASP A 42 -5.21 5.10 -7.75
CA ASP A 42 -6.52 4.80 -7.17
C ASP A 42 -6.41 4.13 -5.81
N LEU A 43 -5.25 3.54 -5.53
CA LEU A 43 -5.03 2.74 -4.32
C LEU A 43 -3.53 2.64 -4.04
N VAL A 44 -3.18 2.73 -2.78
CA VAL A 44 -1.81 2.48 -2.30
C VAL A 44 -1.84 1.26 -1.40
N ILE A 45 -0.96 0.30 -1.68
CA ILE A 45 -0.76 -0.86 -0.81
C ILE A 45 0.64 -0.75 -0.26
N SER A 46 0.77 -0.70 1.05
CA SER A 46 2.04 -0.50 1.73
C SER A 46 2.32 -1.62 2.71
N ASP A 47 3.59 -1.99 2.82
CA ASP A 47 4.08 -2.72 3.97
C ASP A 47 4.20 -1.74 5.15
N MET A 48 4.38 -2.25 6.36
CA MET A 48 4.62 -1.41 7.53
C MET A 48 6.10 -1.10 7.71
N TYR A 49 6.98 -2.09 7.52
CA TYR A 49 8.41 -1.95 7.77
C TYR A 49 9.20 -2.05 6.48
N PHE A 50 9.88 -0.97 6.11
CA PHE A 50 10.76 -0.92 4.96
C PHE A 50 11.65 0.32 5.07
N PRO A 51 12.68 0.47 4.22
CA PRO A 51 13.57 1.63 4.31
C PRO A 51 12.89 2.94 3.93
N MET A 52 13.25 4.02 4.60
CA MET A 52 12.81 5.36 4.24
C MET A 52 13.43 5.79 2.91
N SER A 53 14.72 5.47 2.71
CA SER A 53 15.45 5.81 1.50
C SER A 53 16.40 4.67 1.14
N LYS A 54 16.93 4.73 -0.09
CA LYS A 54 17.84 3.71 -0.61
C LYS A 54 19.05 3.53 0.31
N GLY A 55 19.32 2.28 0.67
CA GLY A 55 20.43 1.94 1.56
C GLY A 55 20.13 2.12 3.04
N GLY A 56 18.94 2.58 3.40
CA GLY A 56 18.54 2.76 4.79
C GLY A 56 18.14 1.46 5.46
N MET A 57 17.97 1.51 6.77
CA MET A 57 17.47 0.40 7.57
C MET A 57 15.95 0.35 7.51
N GLU A 58 15.38 -0.82 7.76
CA GLU A 58 13.93 -0.96 7.88
C GLU A 58 13.42 -0.22 9.12
N VAL A 59 12.42 0.62 8.92
CA VAL A 59 11.74 1.37 9.98
C VAL A 59 10.24 1.31 9.72
N GLN A 60 9.43 1.92 10.59
CA GLN A 60 7.98 2.00 10.37
C GLN A 60 7.64 3.00 9.26
N ALA A 61 8.18 2.78 8.07
CA ALA A 61 8.00 3.67 6.94
C ALA A 61 6.55 3.69 6.43
N GLY A 62 5.80 2.61 6.65
CA GLY A 62 4.37 2.59 6.31
C GLY A 62 3.57 3.65 7.04
N MET A 63 3.84 3.84 8.34
CA MET A 63 3.21 4.92 9.11
C MET A 63 3.62 6.29 8.59
N TYR A 64 4.89 6.46 8.26
CA TYR A 64 5.38 7.70 7.68
C TYR A 64 4.65 8.04 6.38
N VAL A 65 4.47 7.07 5.49
CA VAL A 65 3.75 7.27 4.23
C VAL A 65 2.31 7.72 4.50
N ILE A 66 1.62 7.06 5.42
CA ILE A 66 0.24 7.40 5.78
C ILE A 66 0.17 8.84 6.31
N GLU A 67 1.06 9.20 7.23
CA GLU A 67 1.10 10.52 7.83
C GLU A 67 1.42 11.60 6.80
N GLU A 68 2.35 11.32 5.86
CA GLU A 68 2.72 12.26 4.80
C GLU A 68 1.59 12.47 3.79
N LEU A 69 0.88 11.42 3.43
CA LEU A 69 -0.29 11.56 2.55
C LEU A 69 -1.33 12.47 3.19
N GLU A 70 -1.59 12.27 4.47
CA GLU A 70 -2.53 13.11 5.22
C GLU A 70 -2.05 14.55 5.30
N ALA A 71 -0.78 14.76 5.66
CA ALA A 71 -0.19 16.09 5.79
C ALA A 71 -0.16 16.86 4.47
N ARG A 72 -0.04 16.16 3.35
CA ARG A 72 -0.01 16.76 2.01
C ARG A 72 -1.41 16.93 1.41
N GLY A 73 -2.45 16.51 2.12
CA GLY A 73 -3.81 16.57 1.61
C GLY A 73 -4.08 15.63 0.45
N ILE A 74 -3.31 14.56 0.34
CA ILE A 74 -3.48 13.54 -0.70
C ILE A 74 -4.45 12.48 -0.20
N ASN A 75 -5.61 12.39 -0.83
CA ASN A 75 -6.69 11.51 -0.40
C ASN A 75 -6.79 10.28 -1.30
N ILE A 76 -5.89 9.31 -1.06
CA ILE A 76 -5.87 8.03 -1.77
C ILE A 76 -6.13 6.91 -0.76
N PRO A 77 -7.01 5.95 -1.06
CA PRO A 77 -7.21 4.80 -0.17
C PRO A 77 -5.90 4.03 0.06
N VAL A 78 -5.63 3.64 1.30
CA VAL A 78 -4.41 2.91 1.67
C VAL A 78 -4.79 1.60 2.33
N ILE A 79 -4.15 0.51 1.90
CA ILE A 79 -4.20 -0.80 2.53
C ILE A 79 -2.80 -1.13 3.00
N VAL A 80 -2.65 -1.51 4.28
CA VAL A 80 -1.38 -1.97 4.82
C VAL A 80 -1.36 -3.50 4.84
N CYS A 81 -0.31 -4.08 4.31
CA CYS A 81 -0.11 -5.52 4.28
C CYS A 81 1.12 -5.84 5.12
N SER A 82 0.94 -6.44 6.31
CA SER A 82 2.01 -6.61 7.28
C SER A 82 1.95 -7.99 7.94
N SER A 83 3.12 -8.49 8.35
CA SER A 83 3.20 -9.72 9.12
C SER A 83 2.76 -9.54 10.57
N ALA A 84 2.66 -8.30 11.05
CA ALA A 84 2.13 -7.98 12.37
C ALA A 84 0.65 -7.61 12.26
N ARG A 85 -0.15 -8.02 13.25
CA ARG A 85 -1.55 -7.59 13.32
C ARG A 85 -1.60 -6.17 13.85
N MET A 86 -2.34 -5.31 13.17
CA MET A 86 -2.48 -3.92 13.59
C MET A 86 -3.80 -3.32 13.11
N VAL A 87 -4.21 -2.25 13.78
CA VAL A 87 -5.40 -1.49 13.40
C VAL A 87 -4.98 -0.03 13.25
N ILE A 88 -5.25 0.54 12.06
CA ILE A 88 -4.92 1.93 11.76
C ILE A 88 -6.21 2.59 11.29
N PRO A 89 -6.76 3.55 12.06
CA PRO A 89 -8.09 4.11 11.77
C PRO A 89 -8.19 4.90 10.48
N GLU A 90 -7.11 5.52 10.03
CA GLU A 90 -7.11 6.45 8.90
C GLU A 90 -7.07 5.78 7.54
N ILE A 91 -6.98 4.45 7.48
CA ILE A 91 -6.84 3.72 6.21
C ILE A 91 -8.00 2.75 5.99
N VAL A 92 -8.06 2.17 4.79
CA VAL A 92 -9.08 1.19 4.44
C VAL A 92 -9.03 -0.02 5.35
N GLY A 93 -7.84 -0.53 5.59
CA GLY A 93 -7.65 -1.66 6.47
C GLY A 93 -6.25 -2.25 6.41
N CYS A 94 -6.04 -3.26 7.24
CA CYS A 94 -4.77 -3.97 7.32
C CYS A 94 -4.99 -5.43 6.97
N ILE A 95 -4.15 -5.96 6.10
CA ILE A 95 -4.12 -7.38 5.77
C ILE A 95 -2.99 -8.02 6.56
N HIS A 96 -3.30 -9.07 7.33
CA HIS A 96 -2.28 -9.82 8.05
C HIS A 96 -1.61 -10.80 7.09
N TYR A 97 -0.38 -10.49 6.70
CA TYR A 97 0.39 -11.32 5.78
C TYR A 97 1.07 -12.45 6.55
N SER A 98 0.55 -13.68 6.37
CA SER A 98 1.14 -14.88 6.97
C SER A 98 0.87 -16.09 6.09
N PRO A 99 1.67 -17.17 6.21
CA PRO A 99 1.45 -18.38 5.43
C PRO A 99 0.09 -19.06 5.67
N ARG A 100 -0.55 -18.76 6.78
CA ARG A 100 -1.85 -19.36 7.15
C ARG A 100 -3.03 -18.52 6.72
N ASN A 101 -2.78 -17.32 6.26
CA ASN A 101 -3.83 -16.40 5.88
C ASN A 101 -4.04 -16.42 4.36
N ASP A 102 -5.29 -16.31 3.93
CA ASP A 102 -5.61 -16.27 2.49
C ASP A 102 -5.49 -14.83 1.99
N LEU A 103 -4.31 -14.51 1.46
CA LEU A 103 -4.05 -13.17 0.93
C LEU A 103 -5.02 -12.82 -0.20
N ASP A 104 -5.36 -13.77 -1.08
CA ASP A 104 -6.24 -13.50 -2.21
C ASP A 104 -7.64 -13.12 -1.73
N ALA A 105 -8.17 -13.82 -0.73
CA ALA A 105 -9.48 -13.52 -0.17
C ALA A 105 -9.50 -12.16 0.52
N ASP A 106 -8.48 -11.89 1.33
CA ASP A 106 -8.37 -10.62 2.04
C ASP A 106 -8.19 -9.45 1.06
N MET A 107 -7.37 -9.63 0.04
CA MET A 107 -7.17 -8.59 -0.98
C MET A 107 -8.47 -8.31 -1.72
N ARG A 108 -9.20 -9.34 -2.09
CA ARG A 108 -10.50 -9.18 -2.78
C ARG A 108 -11.48 -8.38 -1.92
N GLU A 109 -11.55 -8.70 -0.65
CA GLU A 109 -12.42 -7.99 0.29
C GLU A 109 -12.04 -6.51 0.39
N MET A 110 -10.76 -6.22 0.55
CA MET A 110 -10.27 -4.84 0.66
C MET A 110 -10.48 -4.05 -0.64
N VAL A 111 -10.22 -4.67 -1.79
CA VAL A 111 -10.43 -4.03 -3.09
C VAL A 111 -11.91 -3.72 -3.31
N GLU A 112 -12.81 -4.60 -2.88
CA GLU A 112 -14.26 -4.35 -2.97
C GLU A 112 -14.66 -3.14 -2.12
N ILE A 113 -14.09 -2.99 -0.92
CA ILE A 113 -14.33 -1.82 -0.08
C ILE A 113 -13.91 -0.54 -0.82
N VAL A 114 -12.73 -0.56 -1.43
CA VAL A 114 -12.22 0.59 -2.20
C VAL A 114 -13.13 0.93 -3.38
N ARG A 115 -13.58 -0.08 -4.12
CA ARG A 115 -14.47 0.13 -5.28
C ARG A 115 -15.82 0.69 -4.89
N ASN A 116 -16.25 0.47 -3.66
CA ASN A 116 -17.56 0.93 -3.17
C ASN A 116 -17.47 2.25 -2.40
N MET A 117 -16.30 2.86 -2.38
CA MET A 117 -16.10 4.17 -1.71
C MET A 117 -16.59 5.32 -2.57
#